data_c13296c58117e751cfce123406962f7a
#
_entry.id   c13296c58117e751cfce123406962f7a
#
_cell.length_a   1.000
_cell.length_b   1.000
_cell.length_c   1.000
_cell.angle_alpha   90.00
_cell.angle_beta   90.00
_cell.angle_gamma   90.00
#
_symmetry.space_group_name_H-M   'P 1'
#
loop_
_entity.id
_entity.type
_entity.pdbx_description
1 polymer ?
#
loop_
_entity_poly.entity_id
_entity_poly.type
_entity_poly.pdbx_seq_one_letter_code
_entity_poly.pdbx_strand_id
1 'polypeptide(L)'
;MRDKSTYQKTPEGYEKPDWTAPLDIDERLAQMPDDRTTKGMILQSLVDKARETSGQTPGRGRYVAFKNYPLRELIELMPQVARLTFPGETERQAIRKLGNRTYYDIKKSKVGKVLFSLAGNDLGAILKLTSKIYSTVSQVDTKLVELASNHALFELRNVWSYPHSYHVGLFEAVMEDYSAKNGQVFYKQHSLSEVDLRLVWE
;
A
#
# COMPACT_ATOMS: atom_id res chain seq x y z
N MET A 1 -25.11 -16.47 19.27
CA MET A 1 -24.37 -15.20 19.34
C MET A 1 -22.89 -15.54 19.21
N ARG A 2 -22.23 -15.28 18.09
CA ARG A 2 -20.77 -15.45 17.98
C ARG A 2 -20.12 -14.29 18.71
N ASP A 3 -19.19 -14.60 19.60
CA ASP A 3 -18.47 -13.62 20.40
C ASP A 3 -17.72 -12.63 19.51
N LYS A 4 -18.14 -11.36 19.49
CA LYS A 4 -17.51 -10.28 18.74
C LYS A 4 -16.07 -9.96 19.19
N SER A 5 -15.64 -10.54 20.35
CA SER A 5 -14.30 -10.30 20.91
C SER A 5 -13.20 -11.01 20.12
N THR A 6 -13.51 -12.05 19.34
CA THR A 6 -12.53 -12.89 18.65
C THR A 6 -11.87 -12.17 17.45
N TYR A 7 -12.57 -11.21 16.82
CA TYR A 7 -12.08 -10.49 15.65
C TYR A 7 -11.20 -9.26 15.98
N GLN A 8 -11.11 -8.86 17.23
CA GLN A 8 -10.26 -7.75 17.67
C GLN A 8 -8.89 -8.18 18.20
N LYS A 9 -8.66 -9.48 18.38
CA LYS A 9 -7.41 -9.98 18.93
C LYS A 9 -6.33 -9.99 17.84
N THR A 10 -5.24 -9.29 18.11
CA THR A 10 -4.05 -9.32 17.25
C THR A 10 -3.55 -10.76 17.13
N PRO A 11 -3.38 -11.31 15.91
CA PRO A 11 -2.83 -12.65 15.73
C PRO A 11 -1.43 -12.77 16.35
N GLU A 12 -1.09 -13.94 16.84
CA GLU A 12 0.22 -14.19 17.47
C GLU A 12 1.37 -13.86 16.51
N GLY A 13 2.34 -13.09 16.99
CA GLY A 13 3.50 -12.65 16.22
C GLY A 13 3.23 -11.51 15.21
N TYR A 14 2.03 -10.97 15.19
CA TYR A 14 1.66 -9.81 14.37
C TYR A 14 1.37 -8.58 15.25
N GLU A 15 1.45 -7.41 14.64
CA GLU A 15 1.21 -6.13 15.29
C GLU A 15 0.13 -5.34 14.55
N LYS A 16 -0.58 -4.47 15.29
CA LYS A 16 -1.37 -3.39 14.68
C LYS A 16 -0.43 -2.24 14.34
N PRO A 17 -0.64 -1.55 13.20
CA PRO A 17 0.18 -0.39 12.88
C PRO A 17 0.11 0.68 13.96
N ASP A 18 1.27 1.13 14.44
CA ASP A 18 1.37 2.33 15.27
C ASP A 18 1.38 3.56 14.39
N TRP A 19 0.27 4.27 14.37
CA TRP A 19 0.09 5.45 13.54
C TRP A 19 0.82 6.69 14.09
N THR A 20 1.33 6.65 15.31
CA THR A 20 2.04 7.78 15.96
C THR A 20 3.55 7.69 15.81
N ALA A 21 4.08 6.51 15.48
CA ALA A 21 5.50 6.32 15.29
C ALA A 21 6.03 7.15 14.09
N PRO A 22 7.27 7.66 14.16
CA PRO A 22 7.88 8.39 13.05
C PRO A 22 8.13 7.48 11.85
N LEU A 23 8.33 8.09 10.68
CA LEU A 23 8.82 7.40 9.50
C LEU A 23 10.34 7.20 9.60
N ASP A 24 10.78 6.07 9.10
CA ASP A 24 12.17 5.62 9.03
C ASP A 24 12.83 6.00 7.67
N ILE A 25 12.63 7.26 7.22
CA ILE A 25 13.01 7.72 5.88
C ILE A 25 14.51 7.57 5.64
N ASP A 26 15.34 8.16 6.53
CA ASP A 26 16.79 8.18 6.35
C ASP A 26 17.38 6.76 6.39
N GLU A 27 16.88 5.90 7.27
CA GLU A 27 17.31 4.52 7.36
C GLU A 27 16.97 3.73 6.10
N ARG A 28 15.75 3.93 5.53
CA ARG A 28 15.36 3.31 4.25
C ARG A 28 16.23 3.79 3.11
N LEU A 29 16.51 5.09 3.03
CA LEU A 29 17.36 5.65 1.98
C LEU A 29 18.81 5.17 2.10
N ALA A 30 19.30 4.93 3.31
CA ALA A 30 20.65 4.43 3.56
C ALA A 30 20.82 2.93 3.21
N GLN A 31 19.78 2.12 3.44
CA GLN A 31 19.86 0.66 3.24
C GLN A 31 19.33 0.20 1.87
N MET A 32 18.53 1.05 1.18
CA MET A 32 17.92 0.67 -0.10
C MET A 32 18.97 0.58 -1.21
N PRO A 33 19.00 -0.53 -2.00
CA PRO A 33 19.87 -0.63 -3.17
C PRO A 33 19.57 0.45 -4.22
N ASP A 34 20.60 1.00 -4.83
CA ASP A 34 20.50 2.11 -5.81
C ASP A 34 19.84 1.70 -7.14
N ASP A 35 19.82 0.41 -7.46
CA ASP A 35 19.24 -0.14 -8.68
C ASP A 35 17.72 -0.30 -8.62
N ARG A 36 17.12 -0.02 -7.46
CA ARG A 36 15.68 -0.11 -7.27
C ARG A 36 14.94 1.00 -8.01
N THR A 37 13.89 0.61 -8.72
CA THR A 37 13.08 1.54 -9.52
C THR A 37 11.59 1.41 -9.26
N THR A 38 10.86 2.46 -9.63
CA THR A 38 9.39 2.50 -9.65
C THR A 38 8.91 3.05 -10.99
N LYS A 39 7.67 2.76 -11.36
CA LYS A 39 7.06 3.30 -12.57
C LYS A 39 6.62 4.74 -12.36
N GLY A 40 6.86 5.57 -13.38
CA GLY A 40 6.46 6.99 -13.34
C GLY A 40 4.97 7.21 -13.13
N MET A 41 4.11 6.24 -13.46
CA MET A 41 2.68 6.34 -13.18
C MET A 41 2.36 6.46 -11.68
N ILE A 42 3.13 5.79 -10.82
CA ILE A 42 2.95 5.88 -9.35
C ILE A 42 3.38 7.27 -8.86
N LEU A 43 4.55 7.75 -9.30
CA LEU A 43 5.04 9.09 -8.97
C LEU A 43 4.09 10.18 -9.48
N GLN A 44 3.59 10.04 -10.72
CA GLN A 44 2.65 11.00 -11.30
C GLN A 44 1.33 11.06 -10.52
N SER A 45 0.78 9.91 -10.14
CA SER A 45 -0.44 9.86 -9.32
C SER A 45 -0.28 10.63 -7.99
N LEU A 46 0.88 10.50 -7.34
CA LEU A 46 1.18 11.25 -6.11
C LEU A 46 1.25 12.76 -6.37
N VAL A 47 1.97 13.18 -7.43
CA VAL A 47 2.11 14.61 -7.79
C VAL A 47 0.75 15.21 -8.14
N ASP A 48 -0.06 14.51 -8.92
CA ASP A 48 -1.40 14.97 -9.31
C ASP A 48 -2.29 15.12 -8.07
N LYS A 49 -2.18 14.20 -7.09
CA LYS A 49 -2.90 14.28 -5.83
C LYS A 49 -2.52 15.52 -5.03
N ALA A 50 -1.23 15.80 -4.87
CA ALA A 50 -0.76 17.01 -4.18
C ALA A 50 -1.26 18.28 -4.89
N ARG A 51 -1.19 18.31 -6.23
CA ARG A 51 -1.68 19.45 -7.04
C ARG A 51 -3.18 19.67 -6.85
N GLU A 52 -3.98 18.62 -6.92
CA GLU A 52 -5.43 18.68 -6.74
C GLU A 52 -5.83 19.19 -5.35
N THR A 53 -5.08 18.80 -4.32
CA THR A 53 -5.45 19.07 -2.92
C THR A 53 -4.89 20.40 -2.40
N SER A 54 -3.64 20.74 -2.75
CA SER A 54 -2.90 21.90 -2.21
C SER A 54 -2.49 22.92 -3.26
N GLY A 55 -2.67 22.65 -4.55
CA GLY A 55 -2.13 23.46 -5.65
C GLY A 55 -0.61 23.30 -5.85
N GLN A 56 0.07 22.55 -5.00
CA GLN A 56 1.53 22.39 -5.05
C GLN A 56 1.94 21.19 -5.91
N THR A 57 3.12 21.29 -6.52
CA THR A 57 3.65 20.27 -7.42
C THR A 57 5.03 19.80 -6.91
N PRO A 58 5.07 18.84 -5.97
CA PRO A 58 6.33 18.36 -5.42
C PRO A 58 7.11 17.48 -6.42
N GLY A 59 8.39 17.21 -6.12
CA GLY A 59 9.28 16.39 -6.94
C GLY A 59 9.59 17.07 -8.28
N ARG A 60 9.67 16.28 -9.35
CA ARG A 60 9.94 16.78 -10.72
C ARG A 60 8.72 17.45 -11.38
N GLY A 61 7.55 17.37 -10.75
CA GLY A 61 6.31 17.90 -11.28
C GLY A 61 5.67 17.10 -12.42
N ARG A 62 6.45 16.34 -13.20
CA ARG A 62 5.98 15.47 -14.29
C ARG A 62 6.79 14.19 -14.41
N TYR A 63 6.08 13.07 -14.52
CA TYR A 63 6.65 11.73 -14.72
C TYR A 63 5.99 11.02 -15.89
N VAL A 64 6.79 10.28 -16.68
CA VAL A 64 6.28 9.48 -17.82
C VAL A 64 5.83 8.12 -17.32
N ALA A 65 4.58 7.75 -17.55
CA ALA A 65 3.89 6.64 -16.89
C ALA A 65 4.67 5.32 -16.84
N PHE A 66 5.22 4.85 -17.96
CA PHE A 66 5.91 3.55 -18.04
C PHE A 66 7.44 3.63 -17.93
N LYS A 67 8.01 4.83 -17.83
CA LYS A 67 9.43 5.03 -17.58
C LYS A 67 9.76 4.63 -16.14
N ASN A 68 10.92 3.98 -15.96
CA ASN A 68 11.47 3.70 -14.63
C ASN A 68 12.17 4.95 -14.07
N TYR A 69 11.98 5.17 -12.79
CA TYR A 69 12.63 6.21 -12.00
C TYR A 69 13.23 5.58 -10.75
N PRO A 70 14.30 6.16 -10.17
CA PRO A 70 14.86 5.66 -8.92
C PRO A 70 13.77 5.54 -7.84
N LEU A 71 13.73 4.42 -7.14
CA LEU A 71 12.75 4.20 -6.06
C LEU A 71 12.94 5.21 -4.92
N ARG A 72 14.16 5.70 -4.73
CA ARG A 72 14.50 6.79 -3.79
C ARG A 72 13.58 8.00 -3.96
N GLU A 73 13.29 8.41 -5.20
CA GLU A 73 12.36 9.52 -5.47
C GLU A 73 10.95 9.24 -4.91
N LEU A 74 10.49 8.00 -4.96
CA LEU A 74 9.19 7.64 -4.37
C LEU A 74 9.22 7.74 -2.84
N ILE A 75 10.28 7.22 -2.21
CA ILE A 75 10.43 7.25 -0.75
C ILE A 75 10.46 8.69 -0.21
N GLU A 76 11.15 9.60 -0.90
CA GLU A 76 11.23 11.02 -0.54
C GLU A 76 9.95 11.79 -0.87
N LEU A 77 9.26 11.44 -1.97
CA LEU A 77 8.07 12.14 -2.45
C LEU A 77 6.83 11.81 -1.60
N MET A 78 6.67 10.56 -1.16
CA MET A 78 5.48 10.13 -0.44
C MET A 78 5.20 10.94 0.83
N PRO A 79 6.15 11.20 1.75
CA PRO A 79 5.90 12.02 2.94
C PRO A 79 5.56 13.48 2.59
N GLN A 80 6.17 14.05 1.55
CA GLN A 80 5.86 15.41 1.09
C GLN A 80 4.41 15.49 0.61
N VAL A 81 4.00 14.57 -0.27
CA VAL A 81 2.63 14.49 -0.78
C VAL A 81 1.64 14.21 0.35
N ALA A 82 1.99 13.33 1.28
CA ALA A 82 1.14 13.00 2.42
C ALA A 82 0.82 14.24 3.28
N ARG A 83 1.84 15.03 3.63
CA ARG A 83 1.66 16.29 4.39
C ARG A 83 0.79 17.31 3.64
N LEU A 84 0.97 17.43 2.32
CA LEU A 84 0.18 18.35 1.48
C LEU A 84 -1.27 17.91 1.33
N THR A 85 -1.50 16.59 1.27
CA THR A 85 -2.83 16.02 1.00
C THR A 85 -3.66 15.86 2.27
N PHE A 86 -3.01 15.60 3.40
CA PHE A 86 -3.67 15.32 4.68
C PHE A 86 -3.05 16.15 5.82
N PRO A 87 -3.18 17.49 5.78
CA PRO A 87 -2.65 18.34 6.84
C PRO A 87 -3.33 18.01 8.17
N GLY A 88 -2.52 17.91 9.23
CA GLY A 88 -3.01 17.57 10.57
C GLY A 88 -3.02 16.08 10.94
N GLU A 89 -2.78 15.18 9.99
CA GLU A 89 -2.55 13.76 10.29
C GLU A 89 -1.10 13.51 10.70
N THR A 90 -0.88 12.43 11.46
CA THR A 90 0.48 11.93 11.64
C THR A 90 1.05 11.43 10.30
N GLU A 91 2.37 11.39 10.16
CA GLU A 91 2.99 10.98 8.88
C GLU A 91 2.56 9.59 8.46
N ARG A 92 2.53 8.61 9.38
CA ARG A 92 2.08 7.24 9.08
C ARG A 92 0.61 7.18 8.68
N GLN A 93 -0.27 7.94 9.36
CA GLN A 93 -1.69 8.02 8.97
C GLN A 93 -1.87 8.65 7.59
N ALA A 94 -1.15 9.73 7.29
CA ALA A 94 -1.19 10.37 5.99
C ALA A 94 -0.69 9.44 4.87
N ILE A 95 0.41 8.70 5.09
CA ILE A 95 0.94 7.68 4.17
C ILE A 95 -0.07 6.53 3.98
N ARG A 96 -0.73 6.06 5.05
CA ARG A 96 -1.80 5.06 4.95
C ARG A 96 -2.94 5.54 4.04
N LYS A 97 -3.40 6.78 4.25
CA LYS A 97 -4.45 7.39 3.42
C LYS A 97 -4.01 7.55 1.96
N LEU A 98 -2.73 7.81 1.70
CA LEU A 98 -2.19 7.79 0.33
C LEU A 98 -2.28 6.38 -0.28
N GLY A 99 -1.92 5.34 0.46
CA GLY A 99 -2.06 3.95 0.02
C GLY A 99 -3.50 3.61 -0.35
N ASN A 100 -4.44 3.95 0.53
CA ASN A 100 -5.87 3.76 0.27
C ASN A 100 -6.30 4.44 -1.05
N ARG A 101 -5.96 5.70 -1.25
CA ARG A 101 -6.29 6.42 -2.49
C ARG A 101 -5.61 5.84 -3.72
N THR A 102 -4.34 5.43 -3.61
CA THR A 102 -3.59 4.82 -4.72
C THR A 102 -4.27 3.56 -5.22
N TYR A 103 -4.87 2.76 -4.35
CA TYR A 103 -5.68 1.61 -4.78
C TYR A 103 -6.77 2.03 -5.76
N TYR A 104 -7.57 3.04 -5.42
CA TYR A 104 -8.65 3.51 -6.29
C TYR A 104 -8.14 4.15 -7.59
N ASP A 105 -6.99 4.82 -7.56
CA ASP A 105 -6.36 5.39 -8.76
C ASP A 105 -5.88 4.27 -9.71
N ILE A 106 -5.26 3.22 -9.17
CA ILE A 106 -4.89 2.03 -9.95
C ILE A 106 -6.14 1.38 -10.54
N LYS A 107 -7.18 1.14 -9.75
CA LYS A 107 -8.43 0.54 -10.20
C LYS A 107 -9.08 1.32 -11.36
N LYS A 108 -9.05 2.66 -11.31
CA LYS A 108 -9.58 3.53 -12.37
C LYS A 108 -8.71 3.59 -13.62
N SER A 109 -7.43 3.23 -13.54
CA SER A 109 -6.51 3.24 -14.68
C SER A 109 -6.93 2.24 -15.77
N LYS A 110 -6.43 2.42 -17.01
CA LYS A 110 -6.69 1.48 -18.11
C LYS A 110 -6.24 0.05 -17.77
N VAL A 111 -5.06 -0.09 -17.18
CA VAL A 111 -4.50 -1.39 -16.75
C VAL A 111 -5.33 -1.97 -15.62
N GLY A 112 -5.67 -1.16 -14.62
CA GLY A 112 -6.49 -1.57 -13.49
C GLY A 112 -7.86 -2.08 -13.95
N LYS A 113 -8.57 -1.36 -14.80
CA LYS A 113 -9.88 -1.79 -15.31
C LYS A 113 -9.86 -3.20 -15.91
N VAL A 114 -8.80 -3.55 -16.65
CA VAL A 114 -8.65 -4.89 -17.21
C VAL A 114 -8.39 -5.92 -16.10
N LEU A 115 -7.45 -5.65 -15.18
CA LEU A 115 -7.08 -6.59 -14.11
C LEU A 115 -8.25 -6.81 -13.14
N PHE A 116 -8.91 -5.73 -12.72
CA PHE A 116 -10.03 -5.83 -11.76
C PHE A 116 -11.29 -6.44 -12.37
N SER A 117 -11.52 -6.30 -13.69
CA SER A 117 -12.64 -6.99 -14.35
C SER A 117 -12.53 -8.51 -14.28
N LEU A 118 -11.32 -9.07 -14.17
CA LEU A 118 -11.09 -10.50 -14.02
C LEU A 118 -11.50 -11.04 -12.64
N ALA A 119 -11.48 -10.18 -11.62
CA ALA A 119 -11.88 -10.55 -10.26
C ALA A 119 -13.40 -10.44 -10.04
N GLY A 120 -14.10 -9.67 -10.86
CA GLY A 120 -15.51 -9.36 -10.61
C GLY A 120 -15.72 -8.72 -9.25
N ASN A 121 -16.68 -9.22 -8.48
CA ASN A 121 -16.98 -8.74 -7.12
C ASN A 121 -16.49 -9.71 -6.02
N ASP A 122 -15.53 -10.57 -6.33
CA ASP A 122 -15.03 -11.59 -5.40
C ASP A 122 -13.71 -11.15 -4.75
N LEU A 123 -13.72 -11.00 -3.41
CA LEU A 123 -12.53 -10.61 -2.64
C LEU A 123 -11.39 -11.63 -2.80
N GLY A 124 -11.69 -12.91 -2.78
CA GLY A 124 -10.67 -13.95 -2.94
C GLY A 124 -10.02 -13.91 -4.33
N ALA A 125 -10.81 -13.60 -5.37
CA ALA A 125 -10.29 -13.47 -6.73
C ALA A 125 -9.34 -12.26 -6.86
N ILE A 126 -9.68 -11.09 -6.31
CA ILE A 126 -8.78 -9.92 -6.35
C ILE A 126 -7.52 -10.16 -5.53
N LEU A 127 -7.62 -10.80 -4.37
CA LEU A 127 -6.46 -11.12 -3.55
C LEU A 127 -5.50 -12.07 -4.29
N LYS A 128 -5.99 -13.05 -5.05
CA LYS A 128 -5.18 -13.91 -5.92
C LYS A 128 -4.48 -13.15 -7.05
N LEU A 129 -5.09 -12.07 -7.54
CA LEU A 129 -4.51 -11.23 -8.59
C LEU A 129 -3.51 -10.21 -8.06
N THR A 130 -3.42 -10.01 -6.75
CA THR A 130 -2.58 -8.98 -6.13
C THR A 130 -1.11 -9.10 -6.56
N SER A 131 -0.52 -10.29 -6.57
CA SER A 131 0.86 -10.50 -7.00
C SER A 131 1.10 -10.02 -8.45
N LYS A 132 0.15 -10.27 -9.35
CA LYS A 132 0.21 -9.80 -10.75
C LYS A 132 0.08 -8.28 -10.85
N ILE A 133 -0.77 -7.67 -10.02
CA ILE A 133 -0.93 -6.21 -9.96
C ILE A 133 0.39 -5.58 -9.52
N TYR A 134 0.98 -6.07 -8.42
CA TYR A 134 2.26 -5.56 -7.91
C TYR A 134 3.38 -5.69 -8.94
N SER A 135 3.55 -6.86 -9.57
CA SER A 135 4.60 -7.07 -10.58
C SER A 135 4.45 -6.18 -11.82
N THR A 136 3.25 -5.66 -12.08
CA THR A 136 2.99 -4.74 -13.20
C THR A 136 3.44 -3.30 -12.89
N VAL A 137 3.34 -2.87 -11.63
CA VAL A 137 3.52 -1.46 -11.24
C VAL A 137 4.78 -1.20 -10.41
N SER A 138 5.38 -2.24 -9.82
CA SER A 138 6.52 -2.12 -8.90
C SER A 138 7.46 -3.33 -8.99
N GLN A 139 8.58 -3.24 -8.25
CA GLN A 139 9.54 -4.35 -8.06
C GLN A 139 9.34 -5.05 -6.69
N VAL A 140 8.14 -4.95 -6.12
CA VAL A 140 7.80 -5.63 -4.87
C VAL A 140 7.44 -7.08 -5.18
N ASP A 141 8.14 -8.02 -4.56
CA ASP A 141 7.81 -9.43 -4.62
C ASP A 141 6.66 -9.71 -3.66
N THR A 142 5.49 -10.04 -4.21
CA THR A 142 4.28 -10.27 -3.43
C THR A 142 3.78 -11.69 -3.64
N LYS A 143 3.61 -12.42 -2.55
CA LYS A 143 3.11 -13.80 -2.55
C LYS A 143 1.91 -13.92 -1.62
N LEU A 144 0.80 -14.42 -2.14
CA LEU A 144 -0.33 -14.87 -1.33
C LEU A 144 0.00 -16.28 -0.80
N VAL A 145 0.20 -16.38 0.51
CA VAL A 145 0.61 -17.64 1.19
C VAL A 145 -0.60 -18.42 1.67
N GLU A 146 -1.59 -17.71 2.18
CA GLU A 146 -2.81 -18.30 2.74
C GLU A 146 -4.02 -17.49 2.32
N LEU A 147 -5.11 -18.19 1.97
CA LEU A 147 -6.41 -17.57 1.70
C LEU A 147 -7.51 -18.48 2.23
N ALA A 148 -8.30 -17.94 3.15
CA ALA A 148 -9.47 -18.60 3.72
C ALA A 148 -10.71 -17.70 3.59
N SER A 149 -11.85 -18.17 4.10
CA SER A 149 -13.11 -17.41 4.01
C SER A 149 -13.10 -16.09 4.81
N ASN A 150 -12.22 -15.94 5.79
CA ASN A 150 -12.18 -14.81 6.72
C ASN A 150 -10.78 -14.22 6.94
N HIS A 151 -9.77 -14.70 6.23
CA HIS A 151 -8.43 -14.13 6.31
C HIS A 151 -7.58 -14.46 5.09
N ALA A 152 -6.51 -13.67 4.90
CA ALA A 152 -5.46 -13.92 3.94
C ALA A 152 -4.10 -13.54 4.52
N LEU A 153 -3.04 -14.19 4.06
CA LEU A 153 -1.66 -13.90 4.42
C LEU A 153 -0.85 -13.60 3.17
N PHE A 154 -0.21 -12.44 3.16
CA PHE A 154 0.72 -12.01 2.12
C PHE A 154 2.13 -11.88 2.67
N GLU A 155 3.10 -12.41 1.95
CA GLU A 155 4.51 -12.09 2.09
C GLU A 155 4.86 -11.01 1.07
N LEU A 156 5.41 -9.88 1.53
CA LEU A 156 5.96 -8.82 0.70
C LEU A 156 7.46 -8.74 0.95
N ARG A 157 8.25 -8.82 -0.11
CA ARG A 157 9.70 -8.72 -0.08
C ARG A 157 10.15 -7.63 -1.05
N ASN A 158 11.29 -7.02 -0.81
CA ASN A 158 11.75 -5.84 -1.56
C ASN A 158 10.79 -4.64 -1.49
N VAL A 159 10.02 -4.52 -0.40
CA VAL A 159 9.00 -3.50 -0.19
C VAL A 159 9.56 -2.32 0.61
N TRP A 160 10.16 -1.36 -0.06
CA TRP A 160 10.78 -0.18 0.56
C TRP A 160 9.77 0.95 0.86
N SER A 161 8.62 0.96 0.19
CA SER A 161 7.61 2.01 0.26
C SER A 161 6.68 1.89 1.48
N TYR A 162 7.21 2.03 2.69
CA TYR A 162 6.47 2.10 3.96
C TYR A 162 5.44 0.98 4.15
N PRO A 163 5.89 -0.29 4.28
CA PRO A 163 5.00 -1.45 4.34
C PRO A 163 3.98 -1.39 5.47
N HIS A 164 4.37 -0.85 6.64
CA HIS A 164 3.52 -0.72 7.82
C HIS A 164 2.48 0.42 7.75
N SER A 165 2.47 1.20 6.67
CA SER A 165 1.49 2.29 6.47
C SER A 165 0.91 2.31 5.06
N TYR A 166 1.72 2.55 4.02
CA TYR A 166 1.23 2.64 2.63
C TYR A 166 0.56 1.34 2.17
N HIS A 167 1.23 0.21 2.35
CA HIS A 167 0.68 -1.09 1.92
C HIS A 167 -0.48 -1.53 2.80
N VAL A 168 -0.47 -1.21 4.09
CA VAL A 168 -1.67 -1.40 4.95
C VAL A 168 -2.86 -0.65 4.36
N GLY A 169 -2.70 0.62 4.00
CA GLY A 169 -3.76 1.42 3.39
C GLY A 169 -4.26 0.86 2.05
N LEU A 170 -3.37 0.32 1.21
CA LEU A 170 -3.74 -0.37 -0.03
C LEU A 170 -4.65 -1.58 0.24
N PHE A 171 -4.27 -2.45 1.17
CA PHE A 171 -5.06 -3.66 1.48
C PHE A 171 -6.35 -3.34 2.22
N GLU A 172 -6.39 -2.32 3.06
CA GLU A 172 -7.63 -1.82 3.67
C GLU A 172 -8.61 -1.36 2.60
N ALA A 173 -8.15 -0.62 1.58
CA ALA A 173 -8.98 -0.18 0.47
C ALA A 173 -9.51 -1.36 -0.37
N VAL A 174 -8.71 -2.41 -0.58
CA VAL A 174 -9.18 -3.65 -1.22
C VAL A 174 -10.33 -4.25 -0.42
N MET A 175 -10.15 -4.43 0.89
CA MET A 175 -11.18 -5.02 1.74
C MET A 175 -12.46 -4.18 1.77
N GLU A 176 -12.33 -2.85 1.84
CA GLU A 176 -13.46 -1.91 1.82
C GLU A 176 -14.23 -2.00 0.49
N ASP A 177 -13.53 -1.96 -0.64
CA ASP A 177 -14.12 -1.98 -1.99
C ASP A 177 -14.87 -3.29 -2.28
N TYR A 178 -14.43 -4.40 -1.70
CA TYR A 178 -15.09 -5.70 -1.79
C TYR A 178 -16.01 -6.00 -0.60
N SER A 179 -16.36 -4.98 0.18
CA SER A 179 -17.33 -5.05 1.28
C SER A 179 -16.99 -6.08 2.37
N ALA A 180 -15.71 -6.31 2.62
CA ALA A 180 -15.25 -7.14 3.73
C ALA A 180 -15.60 -6.46 5.06
N LYS A 181 -16.51 -7.09 5.82
CA LYS A 181 -16.98 -6.54 7.09
C LYS A 181 -15.88 -6.59 8.15
N ASN A 182 -15.72 -5.50 8.89
CA ASN A 182 -14.74 -5.39 9.98
C ASN A 182 -13.31 -5.74 9.58
N GLY A 183 -12.95 -5.45 8.30
CA GLY A 183 -11.64 -5.75 7.75
C GLY A 183 -10.51 -5.05 8.53
N GLN A 184 -9.48 -5.81 8.90
CA GLN A 184 -8.28 -5.33 9.59
C GLN A 184 -7.05 -5.88 8.92
N VAL A 185 -5.98 -5.07 8.90
CA VAL A 185 -4.65 -5.48 8.44
C VAL A 185 -3.69 -5.46 9.62
N PHE A 186 -3.05 -6.57 9.86
CA PHE A 186 -1.95 -6.72 10.81
C PHE A 186 -0.66 -6.93 10.04
N TYR A 187 0.47 -6.55 10.62
CA TYR A 187 1.77 -6.75 9.99
C TYR A 187 2.75 -7.44 10.93
N LYS A 188 3.70 -8.16 10.34
CA LYS A 188 4.89 -8.68 11.00
C LYS A 188 6.09 -8.26 10.18
N GLN A 189 6.87 -7.33 10.71
CA GLN A 189 8.04 -6.81 10.03
C GLN A 189 9.25 -7.71 10.31
N HIS A 190 9.97 -8.10 9.26
CA HIS A 190 11.20 -8.89 9.34
C HIS A 190 12.45 -8.02 9.13
N SER A 191 12.32 -7.02 8.25
CA SER A 191 13.34 -6.00 7.96
C SER A 191 12.68 -4.73 7.43
N LEU A 192 13.45 -3.71 7.08
CA LEU A 192 12.89 -2.49 6.45
C LEU A 192 12.17 -2.76 5.12
N SER A 193 12.53 -3.82 4.41
CA SER A 193 11.99 -4.17 3.10
C SER A 193 11.25 -5.50 3.05
N GLU A 194 11.00 -6.12 4.20
CA GLU A 194 10.32 -7.41 4.28
C GLU A 194 9.24 -7.38 5.35
N VAL A 195 8.02 -7.70 4.96
CA VAL A 195 6.86 -7.73 5.85
C VAL A 195 5.90 -8.84 5.44
N ASP A 196 5.25 -9.42 6.43
CA ASP A 196 4.06 -10.23 6.24
C ASP A 196 2.84 -9.40 6.62
N LEU A 197 1.84 -9.38 5.76
CA LEU A 197 0.56 -8.71 6.02
C LEU A 197 -0.53 -9.77 6.18
N ARG A 198 -1.17 -9.77 7.34
CA ARG A 198 -2.33 -10.62 7.61
C ARG A 198 -3.60 -9.78 7.57
N LEU A 199 -4.44 -10.09 6.61
CA LEU A 199 -5.77 -9.53 6.46
C LEU A 199 -6.77 -10.42 7.19
N VAL A 200 -7.69 -9.80 7.94
CA VAL A 200 -8.75 -10.53 8.65
C VAL A 200 -10.07 -9.79 8.42
N TRP A 201 -11.14 -10.51 8.12
CA TRP A 201 -12.50 -9.96 7.92
C TRP A 201 -13.58 -10.93 8.40
N GLU A 202 -14.86 -10.48 8.43
CA GLU A 202 -16.04 -11.28 8.71
C GLU A 202 -16.76 -11.73 7.44
#